data_c396935db0cffe4af45e7138b002b6dc
#
_entry.id   c396935db0cffe4af45e7138b002b6dc
#
_cell.length_a   1.000
_cell.length_b   1.000
_cell.length_c   1.000
_cell.angle_alpha   90.00
_cell.angle_beta   90.00
_cell.angle_gamma   90.00
#
_symmetry.space_group_name_H-M   'P 1'
#
loop_
_entity.id
_entity.type
_entity.pdbx_description
1 polymer ?
#
loop_
_entity_poly.entity_id
_entity_poly.type
_entity_poly.pdbx_seq_one_letter_code
_entity_poly.pdbx_strand_id
1 'polypeptide(L)'
;MAITFPSVNYSEWSETCDTLHAFTQILGKLAVRLAPPEPQLQHAALRLTSRGWETNPLPAPDGSGSMTVTLDLQTHEAVVEHSNGLGDRVPLYPDTSVADVTKGLVA
;
A
#
# COMPACT_ATOMS: atom_id res chain seq x y z
N MET A 1 15.85 -28.66 3.36
CA MET A 1 16.03 -28.00 2.05
C MET A 1 16.59 -26.61 2.27
N ALA A 2 17.68 -26.28 1.60
CA ALA A 2 18.23 -24.93 1.67
C ALA A 2 17.55 -24.04 0.63
N ILE A 3 17.13 -22.85 1.08
CA ILE A 3 16.59 -21.84 0.19
C ILE A 3 17.69 -20.85 -0.12
N THR A 4 18.02 -20.68 -1.39
CA THR A 4 19.01 -19.73 -1.85
C THR A 4 18.31 -18.56 -2.52
N PHE A 5 18.53 -17.36 -2.00
CA PHE A 5 18.00 -16.15 -2.61
C PHE A 5 18.97 -15.63 -3.67
N PRO A 6 18.48 -15.25 -4.84
CA PRO A 6 19.37 -14.66 -5.84
C PRO A 6 19.92 -13.32 -5.36
N SER A 7 21.12 -13.00 -5.82
CA SER A 7 21.69 -11.68 -5.59
C SER A 7 20.92 -10.64 -6.41
N VAL A 8 20.48 -9.56 -5.76
CA VAL A 8 19.77 -8.48 -6.43
C VAL A 8 20.64 -7.23 -6.39
N ASN A 9 21.08 -6.79 -7.55
CA ASN A 9 21.90 -5.60 -7.66
C ASN A 9 21.00 -4.36 -7.66
N TYR A 10 21.20 -3.46 -6.70
CA TYR A 10 20.39 -2.26 -6.55
C TYR A 10 20.33 -1.40 -7.83
N SER A 11 21.46 -1.28 -8.55
CA SER A 11 21.49 -0.48 -9.77
C SER A 11 20.56 -1.01 -10.88
N GLU A 12 20.23 -2.31 -10.84
CA GLU A 12 19.35 -2.92 -11.84
C GLU A 12 17.88 -2.68 -11.56
N TRP A 13 17.50 -2.37 -10.31
CA TRP A 13 16.10 -2.20 -9.92
C TRP A 13 15.82 -0.90 -9.17
N SER A 14 16.76 0.04 -9.18
CA SER A 14 16.63 1.30 -8.42
C SER A 14 15.38 2.10 -8.81
N GLU A 15 15.01 2.13 -10.08
CA GLU A 15 13.79 2.82 -10.53
C GLU A 15 12.55 2.14 -9.96
N THR A 16 12.51 0.82 -9.97
CA THR A 16 11.41 0.05 -9.37
C THR A 16 11.35 0.30 -7.87
N CYS A 17 12.50 0.33 -7.20
CA CYS A 17 12.59 0.62 -5.78
C CYS A 17 12.03 2.00 -5.45
N ASP A 18 12.40 3.02 -6.22
CA ASP A 18 11.92 4.38 -6.01
C ASP A 18 10.40 4.47 -6.23
N THR A 19 9.88 3.79 -7.24
CA THR A 19 8.45 3.74 -7.52
C THR A 19 7.69 3.04 -6.38
N LEU A 20 8.18 1.91 -5.91
CA LEU A 20 7.57 1.19 -4.79
C LEU A 20 7.61 2.03 -3.51
N HIS A 21 8.73 2.72 -3.26
CA HIS A 21 8.83 3.61 -2.12
C HIS A 21 7.75 4.70 -2.18
N ALA A 22 7.58 5.33 -3.34
CA ALA A 22 6.56 6.36 -3.52
C ALA A 22 5.15 5.81 -3.24
N PHE A 23 4.83 4.61 -3.72
CA PHE A 23 3.53 3.99 -3.46
C PHE A 23 3.35 3.61 -2.00
N THR A 24 4.38 3.10 -1.32
CA THR A 24 4.27 2.82 0.12
C THR A 24 4.06 4.10 0.93
N GLN A 25 4.59 5.24 0.48
CA GLN A 25 4.33 6.52 1.13
C GLN A 25 2.87 6.93 1.03
N ILE A 26 2.17 6.60 -0.05
CA ILE A 26 0.73 6.85 -0.16
C ILE A 26 -0.01 6.10 0.96
N LEU A 27 0.30 4.83 1.16
CA LEU A 27 -0.31 4.02 2.22
C LEU A 27 0.01 4.60 3.60
N GLY A 28 1.25 4.99 3.83
CA GLY A 28 1.67 5.60 5.10
C GLY A 28 0.93 6.90 5.38
N LYS A 29 0.75 7.75 4.36
CA LYS A 29 0.03 9.02 4.52
C LYS A 29 -1.46 8.80 4.81
N LEU A 30 -2.09 7.81 4.18
CA LEU A 30 -3.46 7.44 4.49
C LEU A 30 -3.59 6.97 5.94
N ALA A 31 -2.65 6.15 6.40
CA ALA A 31 -2.66 5.68 7.78
C ALA A 31 -2.49 6.82 8.77
N VAL A 32 -1.57 7.75 8.52
CA VAL A 32 -1.36 8.92 9.38
C VAL A 32 -2.62 9.77 9.44
N ARG A 33 -3.32 9.93 8.33
CA ARG A 33 -4.50 10.78 8.25
C ARG A 33 -5.74 10.16 8.88
N LEU A 34 -5.93 8.84 8.72
CA LEU A 34 -7.17 8.17 9.08
C LEU A 34 -7.11 7.42 10.40
N ALA A 35 -5.95 6.86 10.75
CA ALA A 35 -5.81 6.08 11.98
C ALA A 35 -5.66 6.98 13.21
N PRO A 36 -6.14 6.53 14.38
CA PRO A 36 -5.87 7.23 15.61
C PRO A 36 -4.36 7.36 15.85
N PRO A 37 -3.87 8.53 16.29
CA PRO A 37 -2.44 8.71 16.54
C PRO A 37 -1.91 7.74 17.60
N GLU A 38 -0.74 7.19 17.34
CA GLU A 38 -0.02 6.33 18.27
C GLU A 38 1.42 6.82 18.45
N PRO A 39 2.07 6.47 19.59
CA PRO A 39 3.47 6.87 19.79
C PRO A 39 4.38 6.39 18.67
N GLN A 40 5.36 7.21 18.31
CA GLN A 40 6.36 6.90 17.30
C GLN A 40 5.77 6.56 15.92
N LEU A 41 4.60 7.10 15.61
CA LEU A 41 3.91 6.86 14.34
C LEU A 41 3.64 5.38 14.05
N GLN A 42 3.40 4.58 15.06
CA GLN A 42 3.11 3.15 14.89
C GLN A 42 1.84 2.92 14.04
N HIS A 43 0.91 3.88 14.07
CA HIS A 43 -0.31 3.82 13.24
C HIS A 43 -0.02 3.90 11.73
N ALA A 44 1.16 4.38 11.34
CA ALA A 44 1.58 4.44 9.95
C ALA A 44 2.40 3.21 9.52
N ALA A 45 2.64 2.26 10.41
CA ALA A 45 3.40 1.06 10.08
C ALA A 45 2.63 0.18 9.10
N LEU A 46 3.34 -0.38 8.14
CA LEU A 46 2.78 -1.30 7.16
C LEU A 46 3.19 -2.72 7.50
N ARG A 47 2.30 -3.67 7.21
CA ARG A 47 2.61 -5.09 7.36
C ARG A 47 3.06 -5.66 6.03
N LEU A 48 4.09 -6.50 6.07
CA LEU A 48 4.52 -7.27 4.91
C LEU A 48 3.68 -8.54 4.85
N THR A 49 3.04 -8.78 3.72
CA THR A 49 2.20 -9.95 3.47
C THR A 49 2.76 -10.73 2.28
N SER A 50 2.17 -11.89 2.00
CA SER A 50 2.54 -12.66 0.82
C SER A 50 2.21 -11.94 -0.50
N ARG A 51 1.41 -10.88 -0.46
CA ARG A 51 1.05 -10.09 -1.65
C ARG A 51 1.86 -8.81 -1.79
N GLY A 52 2.38 -8.26 -0.69
CA GLY A 52 3.12 -7.00 -0.68
C GLY A 52 2.98 -6.29 0.66
N TRP A 53 2.63 -5.01 0.63
CA TRP A 53 2.46 -4.21 1.85
C TRP A 53 1.00 -3.89 2.09
N GLU A 54 0.61 -3.93 3.35
CA GLU A 54 -0.78 -3.70 3.75
C GLU A 54 -0.82 -2.78 4.96
N THR A 55 -1.78 -1.86 5.00
CA THR A 55 -2.05 -1.05 6.19
C THR A 55 -2.72 -1.90 7.26
N ASN A 56 -2.61 -1.47 8.52
CA ASN A 56 -3.53 -1.95 9.53
C ASN A 56 -4.94 -1.47 9.18
N PRO A 57 -6.01 -2.06 9.78
CA PRO A 57 -7.35 -1.56 9.53
C PRO A 57 -7.45 -0.07 9.88
N LEU A 58 -7.98 0.71 8.94
CA LEU A 58 -8.14 2.15 9.06
C LEU A 58 -9.64 2.49 9.15
N PRO A 59 -10.04 3.49 9.93
CA PRO A 59 -11.42 3.97 9.88
C PRO A 59 -11.75 4.47 8.47
N ALA A 60 -12.90 4.04 7.95
CA ALA A 60 -13.35 4.55 6.66
C ALA A 60 -13.71 6.04 6.78
N PRO A 61 -13.37 6.87 5.76
CA PRO A 61 -13.62 8.31 5.85
C PRO A 61 -15.08 8.69 6.03
N ASP A 62 -16.01 7.84 5.55
CA ASP A 62 -17.46 8.08 5.67
C ASP A 62 -18.06 7.53 6.96
N GLY A 63 -17.23 6.96 7.84
CA GLY A 63 -17.71 6.39 9.10
C GLY A 63 -18.40 5.03 8.97
N SER A 64 -18.36 4.39 7.80
CA SER A 64 -19.10 3.14 7.54
C SER A 64 -18.40 1.88 8.05
N GLY A 65 -17.32 2.00 8.79
CA GLY A 65 -16.56 0.86 9.32
C GLY A 65 -15.08 1.05 9.12
N SER A 66 -14.38 -0.04 8.82
CA SER A 66 -12.94 -0.02 8.60
C SER A 66 -12.58 -0.40 7.17
N MET A 67 -11.36 -0.05 6.78
CA MET A 67 -10.82 -0.44 5.49
C MET A 67 -9.35 -0.79 5.63
N THR A 68 -8.85 -1.59 4.69
CA THR A 68 -7.41 -1.82 4.51
C THR A 68 -7.01 -1.45 3.11
N VAL A 69 -5.77 -0.99 2.95
CA VAL A 69 -5.19 -0.68 1.64
C VAL A 69 -3.95 -1.54 1.47
N THR A 70 -3.89 -2.26 0.36
CA THR A 70 -2.80 -3.18 0.04
C THR A 70 -2.15 -2.76 -1.26
N LEU A 71 -0.81 -2.75 -1.28
CA LEU A 71 -0.06 -2.77 -2.53
C LEU A 71 0.17 -4.23 -2.91
N ASP A 72 -0.58 -4.70 -3.89
CA ASP A 72 -0.51 -6.09 -4.35
C ASP A 72 0.53 -6.20 -5.46
N LEU A 73 1.68 -6.78 -5.13
CA LEU A 73 2.78 -6.93 -6.08
C LEU A 73 2.58 -8.13 -7.01
N GLN A 74 1.64 -9.02 -6.69
CA GLN A 74 1.33 -10.16 -7.57
C GLN A 74 0.44 -9.73 -8.73
N THR A 75 -0.51 -8.83 -8.47
CA THR A 75 -1.45 -8.35 -9.49
C THR A 75 -1.12 -6.95 -10.00
N HIS A 76 -0.09 -6.30 -9.43
CA HIS A 76 0.31 -4.94 -9.77
C HIS A 76 -0.82 -3.93 -9.56
N GLU A 77 -1.46 -4.01 -8.41
CA GLU A 77 -2.60 -3.16 -8.07
C GLU A 77 -2.50 -2.61 -6.65
N ALA A 78 -3.08 -1.42 -6.45
CA ALA A 78 -3.42 -0.96 -5.11
C ALA A 78 -4.87 -1.37 -4.85
N VAL A 79 -5.13 -2.06 -3.76
CA VAL A 79 -6.43 -2.64 -3.44
C VAL A 79 -6.97 -2.02 -2.17
N VAL A 80 -8.19 -1.50 -2.22
CA VAL A 80 -8.91 -1.02 -1.04
C VAL A 80 -10.02 -2.01 -0.74
N GLU A 81 -10.05 -2.52 0.49
CA GLU A 81 -11.11 -3.42 0.94
C GLU A 81 -11.79 -2.83 2.16
N HIS A 82 -13.11 -2.77 2.13
CA HIS A 82 -13.93 -2.27 3.23
C HIS A 82 -14.55 -3.42 4.02
N SER A 83 -14.81 -3.15 5.30
CA SER A 83 -15.42 -4.15 6.19
C SER A 83 -16.82 -4.58 5.78
N ASN A 84 -17.49 -3.79 4.94
CA ASN A 84 -18.81 -4.15 4.39
C ASN A 84 -18.74 -5.08 3.17
N GLY A 85 -17.56 -5.51 2.78
CA GLY A 85 -17.35 -6.38 1.62
C GLY A 85 -17.14 -5.65 0.30
N LEU A 86 -17.30 -4.34 0.27
CA LEU A 86 -17.02 -3.55 -0.93
C LEU A 86 -15.51 -3.31 -1.04
N GLY A 87 -15.04 -3.11 -2.26
CA GLY A 87 -13.63 -2.85 -2.50
C GLY A 87 -13.42 -2.21 -3.86
N ASP A 88 -12.20 -1.72 -4.06
CA ASP A 88 -11.82 -1.10 -5.32
C ASP A 88 -10.36 -1.43 -5.62
N ARG A 89 -9.98 -1.35 -6.89
CA ARG A 89 -8.63 -1.65 -7.35
C ARG A 89 -8.14 -0.58 -8.28
N VAL A 90 -6.89 -0.15 -8.07
CA VAL A 90 -6.23 0.83 -8.92
C VAL A 90 -5.01 0.16 -9.53
N PRO A 91 -4.97 -0.03 -10.87
CA PRO A 91 -3.80 -0.63 -11.50
C PRO A 91 -2.54 0.21 -11.33
N LEU A 92 -1.41 -0.46 -11.12
CA LEU A 92 -0.10 0.18 -10.98
C LEU A 92 0.71 -0.09 -12.24
N TYR A 93 0.43 0.64 -13.31
CA TYR A 93 1.20 0.53 -14.55
C TYR A 93 2.46 1.38 -14.47
N PRO A 94 3.50 1.07 -15.27
CA PRO A 94 4.75 1.85 -15.25
C PRO A 94 4.57 3.33 -15.52
N ASP A 95 3.52 3.70 -16.27
CA ASP A 95 3.20 5.09 -16.59
C ASP A 95 2.16 5.71 -15.64
N THR A 96 1.68 4.97 -14.64
CA THR A 96 0.73 5.49 -13.66
C THR A 96 1.47 6.36 -12.65
N SER A 97 1.05 7.61 -12.53
CA SER A 97 1.68 8.53 -11.59
C SER A 97 1.19 8.28 -10.15
N VAL A 98 1.99 8.75 -9.19
CA VAL A 98 1.60 8.72 -7.77
C VAL A 98 0.29 9.49 -7.57
N ALA A 99 0.12 10.61 -8.26
CA ALA A 99 -1.12 11.39 -8.18
C ALA A 99 -2.34 10.62 -8.68
N ASP A 100 -2.20 9.85 -9.76
CA ASP A 100 -3.28 9.04 -10.31
C ASP A 100 -3.69 7.94 -9.33
N VAL A 101 -2.71 7.26 -8.71
CA VAL A 101 -2.98 6.24 -7.71
C VAL A 101 -3.68 6.86 -6.50
N THR A 102 -3.19 8.00 -6.03
CA THR A 102 -3.80 8.69 -4.88
C THR A 102 -5.25 9.05 -5.16
N LYS A 103 -5.55 9.60 -6.35
CA LYS A 103 -6.92 9.92 -6.73
C LYS A 103 -7.82 8.68 -6.76
N GLY A 104 -7.32 7.57 -7.29
CA GLY A 104 -8.05 6.32 -7.33
C GLY A 104 -8.37 5.78 -5.93
N LEU A 105 -7.45 5.91 -4.99
CA LEU A 105 -7.63 5.39 -3.63
C LEU A 105 -8.58 6.24 -2.78
N VAL A 106 -8.67 7.55 -3.03
CA VAL A 106 -9.49 8.46 -2.22
C VAL A 106 -10.81 8.85 -2.90
N ALA A 107 -11.04 8.35 -4.08
CA ALA A 107 -12.27 8.63 -4.84
C ALA A 107 -13.48 7.87 -4.28
#